data_6f0944c3470e6019f23441deaaab438f
#
_entry.id   6f0944c3470e6019f23441deaaab438f
#
_cell.length_a   1.000
_cell.length_b   1.000
_cell.length_c   1.000
_cell.angle_alpha   90.00
_cell.angle_beta   90.00
_cell.angle_gamma   90.00
#
_symmetry.space_group_name_H-M   'P 1'
#
loop_
_entity.id
_entity.type
_entity.pdbx_description
1 polymer ?
#
loop_
_entity_poly.entity_id
_entity_poly.type
_entity_poly.pdbx_seq_one_letter_code
_entity_poly.pdbx_strand_id
1 'polypeptide(L)'
;MLHIILNFLASLFSALSRAADASTSDPVSTVDTQSAAPPGWEGAPPYRYIDVSRYQGKITLDGWRKVKAAGYKGVMLKTVSTNKKLSKRADGLYIDPTFEDNYRNAKAAGLDVGVYYYTYATSEAMADAELALVRQAVYGKELTMPLAVDVEENKLKPMSTLDLTNLTAYALEQVEKMGFYAQLYTYTHYSNMELDMGRLANRWDVWLADYTGKTPNVTFNYNAHQHTSKGSVPGITGNVDLNVTTLNYPKIIRKKGLTRLREGV
;
A
#
# COMPACT_ATOMS: atom_id res chain seq x y z
N MET A 1 28.46 -10.46 -7.98
CA MET A 1 27.70 -9.20 -8.20
C MET A 1 27.07 -9.08 -9.60
N LEU A 2 27.26 -10.05 -10.49
CA LEU A 2 26.75 -10.03 -11.88
C LEU A 2 25.46 -10.89 -12.07
N HIS A 3 25.10 -11.76 -11.09
CA HIS A 3 23.97 -12.70 -11.22
C HIS A 3 22.62 -12.16 -10.75
N ILE A 4 22.58 -11.08 -9.99
CA ILE A 4 21.32 -10.50 -9.44
C ILE A 4 20.70 -9.49 -10.42
N ILE A 5 21.50 -8.91 -11.32
CA ILE A 5 21.02 -7.95 -12.33
C ILE A 5 20.33 -8.66 -13.50
N LEU A 6 20.71 -9.91 -13.80
CA LEU A 6 20.11 -10.66 -14.91
C LEU A 6 18.67 -11.11 -14.67
N ASN A 7 18.26 -11.36 -13.43
CA ASN A 7 16.90 -11.82 -13.14
C ASN A 7 15.85 -10.69 -13.16
N PHE A 8 16.27 -9.43 -13.07
CA PHE A 8 15.36 -8.28 -13.18
C PHE A 8 15.12 -7.83 -14.63
N LEU A 9 16.02 -8.18 -15.53
CA LEU A 9 15.92 -7.87 -16.96
C LEU A 9 15.19 -8.97 -17.76
N ALA A 10 15.16 -10.19 -17.27
CA ALA A 10 14.47 -11.31 -17.95
C ALA A 10 12.94 -11.19 -17.92
N SER A 11 12.37 -10.41 -17.00
CA SER A 11 10.91 -10.16 -16.94
C SER A 11 10.44 -9.03 -17.86
N LEU A 12 11.36 -8.25 -18.44
CA LEU A 12 11.03 -7.15 -19.35
C LEU A 12 11.08 -7.50 -20.85
N PHE A 13 11.64 -8.65 -21.23
CA PHE A 13 11.85 -9.00 -22.64
C PHE A 13 10.94 -10.10 -23.21
N SER A 14 10.01 -10.65 -22.45
CA SER A 14 9.05 -11.66 -22.97
C SER A 14 7.76 -11.08 -23.55
N ALA A 15 7.62 -9.77 -23.66
CA ALA A 15 6.40 -9.10 -24.13
C ALA A 15 6.42 -8.62 -25.58
N LEU A 16 7.46 -8.94 -26.35
CA LEU A 16 7.61 -8.50 -27.74
C LEU A 16 7.87 -9.65 -28.70
N SER A 17 6.87 -10.53 -28.89
CA SER A 17 6.69 -11.24 -30.17
C SER A 17 5.39 -12.06 -30.12
N ARG A 18 4.34 -11.54 -30.68
CA ARG A 18 3.30 -12.22 -31.47
C ARG A 18 2.17 -11.23 -31.73
N ALA A 19 2.31 -10.54 -32.85
CA ALA A 19 1.20 -9.95 -33.56
C ALA A 19 1.06 -10.71 -34.87
N ALA A 20 -0.11 -11.18 -35.14
CA ALA A 20 -0.83 -11.48 -36.39
C ALA A 20 -1.57 -12.82 -36.27
N ASP A 21 -2.87 -12.81 -36.15
CA ASP A 21 -3.81 -13.14 -37.20
C ASP A 21 -5.25 -13.28 -36.68
N ALA A 22 -6.16 -12.73 -37.50
CA ALA A 22 -7.53 -13.16 -37.75
C ALA A 22 -8.63 -12.82 -36.74
N SER A 23 -9.43 -11.84 -37.20
CA SER A 23 -10.81 -11.54 -36.87
C SER A 23 -11.76 -12.73 -36.80
N THR A 24 -12.49 -12.92 -35.70
CA THR A 24 -13.89 -13.34 -35.69
C THR A 24 -14.58 -12.71 -34.48
N SER A 25 -15.67 -12.01 -34.80
CA SER A 25 -16.57 -11.37 -33.86
C SER A 25 -17.43 -12.42 -33.15
N ASP A 26 -17.21 -12.62 -31.83
CA ASP A 26 -18.17 -13.24 -30.95
C ASP A 26 -18.61 -12.28 -29.84
N PRO A 27 -19.86 -12.35 -29.35
CA PRO A 27 -20.45 -11.36 -28.49
C PRO A 27 -19.74 -11.31 -27.13
N VAL A 28 -19.43 -10.09 -26.70
CA VAL A 28 -18.89 -9.81 -25.36
C VAL A 28 -19.86 -10.34 -24.31
N SER A 29 -19.57 -11.53 -23.83
CA SER A 29 -20.11 -12.03 -22.57
C SER A 29 -19.54 -11.16 -21.46
N THR A 30 -20.40 -10.36 -20.85
CA THR A 30 -20.10 -9.68 -19.59
C THR A 30 -19.88 -10.73 -18.51
N VAL A 31 -18.66 -11.24 -18.40
CA VAL A 31 -18.25 -12.03 -17.26
C VAL A 31 -18.12 -11.07 -16.09
N ASP A 32 -19.11 -11.13 -15.22
CA ASP A 32 -19.11 -10.49 -13.90
C ASP A 32 -18.02 -11.17 -13.06
N THR A 33 -16.78 -10.75 -13.24
CA THR A 33 -15.67 -11.20 -12.39
C THR A 33 -15.71 -10.45 -11.07
N GLN A 34 -16.70 -10.78 -10.23
CA GLN A 34 -16.51 -10.67 -8.80
C GLN A 34 -15.31 -11.58 -8.47
N SER A 35 -14.12 -11.01 -8.38
CA SER A 35 -12.95 -11.78 -7.98
C SER A 35 -13.27 -12.40 -6.61
N ALA A 36 -13.24 -13.71 -6.56
CA ALA A 36 -13.41 -14.45 -5.32
C ALA A 36 -12.47 -13.86 -4.24
N ALA A 37 -12.94 -13.82 -3.00
CA ALA A 37 -12.08 -13.46 -1.89
C ALA A 37 -10.84 -14.36 -1.90
N PRO A 38 -9.64 -13.82 -1.58
CA PRO A 38 -8.43 -14.63 -1.50
C PRO A 38 -8.61 -15.81 -0.54
N PRO A 39 -7.85 -16.90 -0.71
CA PRO A 39 -7.88 -18.03 0.22
C PRO A 39 -7.70 -17.58 1.68
N GLY A 40 -8.52 -18.10 2.58
CA GLY A 40 -8.52 -17.74 4.00
C GLY A 40 -9.44 -16.56 4.39
N TRP A 41 -10.19 -16.00 3.43
CA TRP A 41 -11.18 -14.95 3.67
C TRP A 41 -12.62 -15.49 3.55
N GLU A 42 -13.00 -16.42 4.40
CA GLU A 42 -14.32 -17.01 4.39
C GLU A 42 -15.31 -16.18 5.25
N GLY A 43 -16.45 -15.81 4.69
CA GLY A 43 -17.57 -15.24 5.44
C GLY A 43 -18.19 -13.99 4.83
N ALA A 44 -17.91 -12.80 5.34
CA ALA A 44 -18.49 -11.55 4.86
C ALA A 44 -17.85 -11.09 3.56
N PRO A 45 -18.57 -10.38 2.66
CA PRO A 45 -17.95 -9.81 1.46
C PRO A 45 -16.81 -8.88 1.88
N PRO A 46 -15.59 -9.08 1.35
CA PRO A 46 -14.43 -8.30 1.76
C PRO A 46 -14.57 -6.84 1.33
N TYR A 47 -14.04 -5.93 2.15
CA TYR A 47 -13.87 -4.55 1.75
C TYR A 47 -12.70 -4.48 0.77
N ARG A 48 -13.01 -4.20 -0.50
CA ARG A 48 -12.03 -4.14 -1.59
C ARG A 48 -11.46 -2.73 -1.72
N TYR A 49 -10.15 -2.64 -1.80
CA TYR A 49 -9.46 -1.38 -2.03
C TYR A 49 -8.22 -1.61 -2.90
N ILE A 50 -7.64 -0.56 -3.41
CA ILE A 50 -6.40 -0.58 -4.20
C ILE A 50 -5.33 0.24 -3.50
N ASP A 51 -4.09 0.06 -3.89
CA ASP A 51 -3.08 1.04 -3.55
C ASP A 51 -2.34 1.51 -4.79
N VAL A 52 -1.93 2.78 -4.76
CA VAL A 52 -1.31 3.46 -5.91
C VAL A 52 -0.23 4.43 -5.45
N SER A 53 0.68 4.69 -6.38
CA SER A 53 1.76 5.64 -6.24
C SER A 53 1.98 6.39 -7.56
N ARG A 54 3.08 7.10 -7.68
CA ARG A 54 3.51 7.74 -8.92
C ARG A 54 3.58 6.79 -10.12
N TYR A 55 3.66 5.48 -9.90
CA TYR A 55 3.70 4.49 -10.97
C TYR A 55 2.39 4.41 -11.76
N GLN A 56 1.25 4.62 -11.12
CA GLN A 56 -0.05 4.72 -11.77
C GLN A 56 -0.35 6.13 -12.28
N GLY A 57 0.52 7.11 -11.93
CA GLY A 57 0.38 8.50 -12.36
C GLY A 57 -0.76 9.25 -11.67
N LYS A 58 -1.11 10.40 -12.24
CA LYS A 58 -2.25 11.21 -11.79
C LYS A 58 -3.53 10.65 -12.39
N ILE A 59 -4.38 10.10 -11.54
CA ILE A 59 -5.67 9.53 -11.93
C ILE A 59 -6.73 10.65 -11.90
N THR A 60 -7.47 10.79 -12.99
CA THR A 60 -8.51 11.81 -13.10
C THR A 60 -9.70 11.50 -12.18
N LEU A 61 -10.54 12.50 -11.91
CA LEU A 61 -11.78 12.28 -11.17
C LEU A 61 -12.68 11.24 -11.83
N ASP A 62 -12.77 11.23 -13.19
CA ASP A 62 -13.51 10.21 -13.93
C ASP A 62 -12.89 8.82 -13.76
N GLY A 63 -11.56 8.72 -13.78
CA GLY A 63 -10.85 7.48 -13.47
C GLY A 63 -11.21 6.93 -12.09
N TRP A 64 -11.20 7.78 -11.05
CA TRP A 64 -11.59 7.38 -9.70
C TRP A 64 -13.07 6.99 -9.58
N ARG A 65 -13.96 7.64 -10.33
CA ARG A 65 -15.37 7.23 -10.41
C ARG A 65 -15.52 5.84 -11.01
N LYS A 66 -14.73 5.50 -12.03
CA LYS A 66 -14.69 4.16 -12.63
C LYS A 66 -14.15 3.12 -11.65
N VAL A 67 -13.10 3.45 -10.90
CA VAL A 67 -12.59 2.60 -9.79
C VAL A 67 -13.71 2.28 -8.79
N LYS A 68 -14.44 3.30 -8.34
CA LYS A 68 -15.58 3.12 -7.42
C LYS A 68 -16.70 2.29 -8.03
N ALA A 69 -17.06 2.55 -9.28
CA ALA A 69 -18.09 1.79 -10.00
C ALA A 69 -17.71 0.31 -10.19
N ALA A 70 -16.42 0.00 -10.26
CA ALA A 70 -15.89 -1.38 -10.27
C ALA A 70 -15.92 -2.07 -8.90
N GLY A 71 -16.51 -1.44 -7.87
CA GLY A 71 -16.75 -2.04 -6.55
C GLY A 71 -15.61 -1.85 -5.54
N TYR A 72 -14.58 -1.07 -5.87
CA TYR A 72 -13.57 -0.67 -4.88
C TYR A 72 -14.12 0.44 -4.00
N LYS A 73 -13.95 0.31 -2.69
CA LYS A 73 -14.50 1.23 -1.69
C LYS A 73 -13.46 2.22 -1.17
N GLY A 74 -12.18 1.87 -1.25
CA GLY A 74 -11.10 2.67 -0.72
C GLY A 74 -9.82 2.61 -1.55
N VAL A 75 -8.87 3.45 -1.15
CA VAL A 75 -7.52 3.50 -1.72
C VAL A 75 -6.49 3.84 -0.66
N MET A 76 -5.32 3.21 -0.75
CA MET A 76 -4.11 3.60 -0.03
C MET A 76 -3.19 4.36 -1.01
N LEU A 77 -2.83 5.61 -0.66
CA LEU A 77 -2.01 6.47 -1.50
C LEU A 77 -0.59 6.57 -0.93
N LYS A 78 0.42 6.37 -1.77
CA LYS A 78 1.80 6.62 -1.35
C LYS A 78 2.00 8.10 -1.02
N THR A 79 2.60 8.39 0.14
CA THR A 79 2.95 9.75 0.55
C THR A 79 4.43 10.03 0.41
N VAL A 80 5.27 9.30 1.12
CA VAL A 80 6.71 9.57 1.22
C VAL A 80 7.52 8.36 0.81
N SER A 81 8.68 8.61 0.22
CA SER A 81 9.70 7.62 -0.09
C SER A 81 11.04 8.30 -0.29
N THR A 82 12.09 7.52 -0.53
CA THR A 82 13.43 8.01 -0.78
C THR A 82 13.88 7.74 -2.22
N ASN A 83 14.27 8.78 -2.94
CA ASN A 83 14.89 8.67 -4.25
C ASN A 83 15.66 9.96 -4.59
N LYS A 84 16.99 9.87 -4.65
CA LYS A 84 17.87 11.04 -4.94
C LYS A 84 17.63 11.70 -6.30
N LYS A 85 17.06 10.97 -7.29
CA LYS A 85 16.73 11.54 -8.60
C LYS A 85 15.42 12.33 -8.61
N LEU A 86 14.53 12.04 -7.69
CA LEU A 86 13.23 12.70 -7.56
C LEU A 86 13.21 13.79 -6.49
N SER A 87 14.09 13.66 -5.50
CA SER A 87 14.19 14.59 -4.38
C SER A 87 15.15 15.73 -4.68
N LYS A 88 14.80 16.93 -4.19
CA LYS A 88 15.71 18.08 -4.09
C LYS A 88 16.47 18.13 -2.76
N ARG A 89 16.16 17.22 -1.84
CA ARG A 89 16.77 17.13 -0.51
C ARG A 89 18.01 16.25 -0.54
N ALA A 90 19.00 16.56 0.29
CA ALA A 90 20.24 15.80 0.40
C ALA A 90 20.02 14.35 0.89
N ASP A 91 19.01 14.15 1.77
CA ASP A 91 18.61 12.84 2.27
C ASP A 91 17.86 11.99 1.21
N GLY A 92 17.43 12.60 0.13
CA GLY A 92 16.68 11.93 -0.94
C GLY A 92 15.20 11.74 -0.67
N LEU A 93 14.68 12.20 0.48
CA LEU A 93 13.26 12.11 0.83
C LEU A 93 12.41 12.99 -0.11
N TYR A 94 11.26 12.48 -0.51
CA TYR A 94 10.31 13.23 -1.34
C TYR A 94 8.86 12.81 -1.04
N ILE A 95 7.94 13.75 -1.25
CA ILE A 95 6.50 13.45 -1.28
C ILE A 95 6.16 12.97 -2.70
N ASP A 96 5.38 11.89 -2.81
CA ASP A 96 4.94 11.36 -4.10
C ASP A 96 4.26 12.45 -4.94
N PRO A 97 4.76 12.73 -6.16
CA PRO A 97 4.29 13.86 -6.97
C PRO A 97 2.83 13.72 -7.43
N THR A 98 2.24 12.53 -7.29
CA THR A 98 0.85 12.27 -7.65
C THR A 98 -0.11 12.32 -6.46
N PHE A 99 0.44 12.34 -5.23
CA PHE A 99 -0.33 12.21 -4.00
C PHE A 99 -1.47 13.24 -3.89
N GLU A 100 -1.16 14.52 -4.06
CA GLU A 100 -2.13 15.60 -3.86
C GLU A 100 -3.32 15.51 -4.83
N ASP A 101 -3.02 15.27 -6.11
CA ASP A 101 -4.05 15.13 -7.14
C ASP A 101 -4.90 13.87 -6.92
N ASN A 102 -4.25 12.74 -6.60
CA ASN A 102 -4.94 11.48 -6.36
C ASN A 102 -5.79 11.54 -5.08
N TYR A 103 -5.29 12.16 -4.00
CA TYR A 103 -6.07 12.38 -2.77
C TYR A 103 -7.35 13.19 -3.06
N ARG A 104 -7.20 14.36 -3.69
CA ARG A 104 -8.32 15.23 -4.02
C ARG A 104 -9.37 14.52 -4.89
N ASN A 105 -8.93 13.83 -5.94
CA ASN A 105 -9.81 13.19 -6.89
C ASN A 105 -10.48 11.94 -6.32
N ALA A 106 -9.77 11.12 -5.55
CA ALA A 106 -10.32 9.93 -4.88
C ALA A 106 -11.38 10.33 -3.83
N LYS A 107 -11.11 11.35 -3.01
CA LYS A 107 -12.10 11.91 -2.06
C LYS A 107 -13.33 12.45 -2.80
N ALA A 108 -13.14 13.20 -3.88
CA ALA A 108 -14.24 13.74 -4.69
C ALA A 108 -15.07 12.65 -5.38
N ALA A 109 -14.46 11.51 -5.72
CA ALA A 109 -15.18 10.33 -6.20
C ALA A 109 -15.93 9.59 -5.08
N GLY A 110 -15.70 9.95 -3.81
CA GLY A 110 -16.34 9.35 -2.64
C GLY A 110 -15.72 8.00 -2.26
N LEU A 111 -14.43 7.81 -2.49
CA LEU A 111 -13.66 6.69 -1.95
C LEU A 111 -13.17 7.02 -0.53
N ASP A 112 -13.06 5.99 0.29
CA ASP A 112 -12.32 6.07 1.55
C ASP A 112 -10.82 6.12 1.24
N VAL A 113 -10.08 7.00 1.92
CA VAL A 113 -8.67 7.24 1.64
C VAL A 113 -7.83 6.99 2.87
N GLY A 114 -6.82 6.17 2.71
CA GLY A 114 -5.68 6.02 3.60
C GLY A 114 -4.39 6.34 2.87
N VAL A 115 -3.28 6.24 3.59
CA VAL A 115 -1.97 6.51 3.03
C VAL A 115 -0.93 5.51 3.51
N TYR A 116 0.15 5.39 2.77
CA TYR A 116 1.33 4.68 3.20
C TYR A 116 2.60 5.46 2.88
N TYR A 117 3.67 5.19 3.60
CA TYR A 117 4.99 5.66 3.24
C TYR A 117 5.99 4.51 3.30
N TYR A 118 6.89 4.48 2.34
CA TYR A 118 7.91 3.45 2.19
C TYR A 118 9.16 3.87 2.96
N THR A 119 9.49 3.17 4.04
CA THR A 119 10.61 3.56 4.90
C THR A 119 11.96 3.04 4.40
N TYR A 120 12.98 3.88 4.55
CA TYR A 120 14.39 3.56 4.40
C TYR A 120 15.17 3.84 5.70
N ALA A 121 14.47 4.19 6.76
CA ALA A 121 15.07 4.60 8.01
C ALA A 121 15.84 3.45 8.68
N THR A 122 17.08 3.70 9.08
CA THR A 122 17.93 2.82 9.87
C THR A 122 18.17 3.36 11.29
N SER A 123 17.50 4.46 11.64
CA SER A 123 17.52 5.07 12.97
C SER A 123 16.24 5.86 13.22
N GLU A 124 15.92 6.13 14.49
CA GLU A 124 14.77 6.96 14.86
C GLU A 124 14.84 8.36 14.24
N ALA A 125 16.02 8.98 14.20
CA ALA A 125 16.19 10.29 13.55
C ALA A 125 15.85 10.28 12.06
N MET A 126 16.13 9.19 11.35
CA MET A 126 15.72 9.04 9.94
C MET A 126 14.20 8.80 9.85
N ALA A 127 13.64 7.99 10.74
CA ALA A 127 12.18 7.77 10.80
C ALA A 127 11.44 9.09 11.10
N ASP A 128 11.95 9.92 12.00
CA ASP A 128 11.39 11.25 12.28
C ASP A 128 11.42 12.17 11.06
N ALA A 129 12.50 12.13 10.27
CA ALA A 129 12.59 12.91 9.04
C ALA A 129 11.58 12.45 7.98
N GLU A 130 11.35 11.13 7.84
CA GLU A 130 10.29 10.58 6.99
C GLU A 130 8.91 11.00 7.47
N LEU A 131 8.65 10.84 8.78
CA LEU A 131 7.36 11.17 9.39
C LEU A 131 7.06 12.68 9.37
N ALA A 132 8.07 13.54 9.43
CA ALA A 132 7.89 14.98 9.24
C ALA A 132 7.33 15.31 7.84
N LEU A 133 7.81 14.62 6.79
CA LEU A 133 7.26 14.77 5.44
C LEU A 133 5.86 14.14 5.32
N VAL A 134 5.62 13.00 5.97
CA VAL A 134 4.28 12.39 6.02
C VAL A 134 3.30 13.37 6.66
N ARG A 135 3.67 13.98 7.80
CA ARG A 135 2.89 15.01 8.47
C ARG A 135 2.55 16.17 7.53
N GLN A 136 3.55 16.66 6.79
CA GLN A 136 3.35 17.71 5.79
C GLN A 136 2.35 17.26 4.71
N ALA A 137 2.49 16.05 4.18
CA ALA A 137 1.62 15.52 3.14
C ALA A 137 0.16 15.41 3.61
N VAL A 138 -0.08 14.96 4.85
CA VAL A 138 -1.43 14.72 5.38
C VAL A 138 -2.03 15.92 6.11
N TYR A 139 -1.29 17.05 6.23
CA TYR A 139 -1.78 18.25 6.89
C TYR A 139 -3.10 18.74 6.29
N GLY A 140 -4.09 18.99 7.14
CA GLY A 140 -5.43 19.43 6.74
C GLY A 140 -6.29 18.37 6.06
N LYS A 141 -5.78 17.15 5.85
CA LYS A 141 -6.49 16.06 5.17
C LYS A 141 -7.21 15.13 6.15
N GLU A 142 -8.30 14.55 5.69
CA GLU A 142 -9.03 13.52 6.40
C GLU A 142 -8.68 12.14 5.83
N LEU A 143 -8.23 11.23 6.68
CA LEU A 143 -8.03 9.83 6.36
C LEU A 143 -9.15 9.00 6.99
N THR A 144 -9.73 8.10 6.21
CA THR A 144 -10.77 7.16 6.67
C THR A 144 -10.32 5.70 6.54
N MET A 145 -9.11 5.51 6.03
CA MET A 145 -8.37 4.26 6.07
C MET A 145 -7.02 4.50 6.79
N PRO A 146 -6.26 3.45 7.10
CA PRO A 146 -5.02 3.57 7.89
C PRO A 146 -3.96 4.51 7.31
N LEU A 147 -3.00 4.89 8.15
CA LEU A 147 -1.68 5.33 7.75
C LEU A 147 -0.71 4.16 7.98
N ALA A 148 -0.23 3.58 6.89
CA ALA A 148 0.63 2.41 6.96
C ALA A 148 2.11 2.79 6.89
N VAL A 149 2.91 2.11 7.72
CA VAL A 149 4.37 2.08 7.63
C VAL A 149 4.75 0.88 6.77
N ASP A 150 5.34 1.14 5.61
CA ASP A 150 5.71 0.13 4.62
C ASP A 150 7.17 -0.30 4.86
N VAL A 151 7.34 -1.51 5.40
CA VAL A 151 8.63 -2.08 5.86
C VAL A 151 8.95 -3.32 5.03
N GLU A 152 9.70 -3.12 3.94
CA GLU A 152 10.11 -4.19 3.02
C GLU A 152 11.45 -3.90 2.31
N GLU A 153 12.13 -2.80 2.67
CA GLU A 153 13.34 -2.35 1.99
C GLU A 153 14.54 -3.27 2.28
N ASN A 154 15.16 -3.78 1.23
CA ASN A 154 16.32 -4.66 1.34
C ASN A 154 17.51 -4.05 2.06
N LYS A 155 17.66 -2.72 2.04
CA LYS A 155 18.74 -2.02 2.77
C LYS A 155 18.58 -2.08 4.28
N LEU A 156 17.39 -2.44 4.78
CA LEU A 156 17.14 -2.63 6.21
C LEU A 156 17.56 -4.02 6.70
N LYS A 157 17.70 -5.01 5.82
CA LYS A 157 18.08 -6.40 6.17
C LYS A 157 19.41 -6.56 6.92
N PRO A 158 20.42 -5.67 6.77
CA PRO A 158 21.62 -5.74 7.61
C PRO A 158 21.39 -5.39 9.09
N MET A 159 20.24 -4.79 9.44
CA MET A 159 19.87 -4.56 10.85
C MET A 159 19.54 -5.88 11.52
N SER A 160 19.76 -5.97 12.84
CA SER A 160 19.26 -7.12 13.59
C SER A 160 17.72 -7.12 13.59
N THR A 161 17.10 -8.31 13.68
CA THR A 161 15.64 -8.43 13.83
C THR A 161 15.13 -7.58 15.01
N LEU A 162 15.87 -7.54 16.12
CA LEU A 162 15.51 -6.73 17.28
C LEU A 162 15.51 -5.24 16.96
N ASP A 163 16.57 -4.73 16.33
CA ASP A 163 16.69 -3.30 16.02
C ASP A 163 15.67 -2.86 14.98
N LEU A 164 15.48 -3.66 13.94
CA LEU A 164 14.47 -3.36 12.93
C LEU A 164 13.04 -3.41 13.48
N THR A 165 12.76 -4.38 14.36
CA THR A 165 11.47 -4.47 15.06
C THR A 165 11.24 -3.26 15.97
N ASN A 166 12.28 -2.83 16.74
CA ASN A 166 12.19 -1.66 17.59
C ASN A 166 11.92 -0.39 16.77
N LEU A 167 12.64 -0.20 15.68
CA LEU A 167 12.47 0.96 14.81
C LEU A 167 11.10 0.96 14.12
N THR A 168 10.61 -0.20 13.68
CA THR A 168 9.26 -0.36 13.14
C THR A 168 8.21 -0.01 14.19
N ALA A 169 8.35 -0.52 15.42
CA ALA A 169 7.46 -0.19 16.52
C ALA A 169 7.47 1.31 16.84
N TYR A 170 8.66 1.92 16.89
CA TYR A 170 8.81 3.36 17.05
C TYR A 170 8.02 4.15 15.99
N ALA A 171 8.20 3.81 14.70
CA ALA A 171 7.51 4.49 13.61
C ALA A 171 5.98 4.37 13.73
N LEU A 172 5.46 3.18 14.05
CA LEU A 172 4.03 2.95 14.28
C LEU A 172 3.49 3.75 15.47
N GLU A 173 4.24 3.85 16.56
CA GLU A 173 3.89 4.70 17.71
C GLU A 173 3.82 6.19 17.35
N GLN A 174 4.75 6.68 16.52
CA GLN A 174 4.68 8.07 16.06
C GLN A 174 3.44 8.31 15.21
N VAL A 175 3.03 7.36 14.35
CA VAL A 175 1.78 7.44 13.58
C VAL A 175 0.56 7.54 14.51
N GLU A 176 0.52 6.74 15.59
CA GLU A 176 -0.54 6.82 16.60
C GLU A 176 -0.54 8.19 17.32
N LYS A 177 0.63 8.70 17.70
CA LYS A 177 0.78 10.04 18.31
C LYS A 177 0.28 11.13 17.37
N MET A 178 0.52 10.99 16.06
CA MET A 178 -0.03 11.90 15.05
C MET A 178 -1.55 11.89 14.96
N GLY A 179 -2.23 10.92 15.57
CA GLY A 179 -3.70 10.82 15.60
C GLY A 179 -4.30 9.98 14.49
N PHE A 180 -3.50 9.12 13.86
CA PHE A 180 -3.96 8.21 12.83
C PHE A 180 -4.02 6.76 13.31
N TYR A 181 -4.78 5.95 12.58
CA TYR A 181 -4.80 4.50 12.78
C TYR A 181 -3.53 3.92 12.13
N ALA A 182 -2.59 3.47 12.98
CA ALA A 182 -1.33 2.91 12.53
C ALA A 182 -1.53 1.48 12.01
N GLN A 183 -0.88 1.17 10.89
CA GLN A 183 -0.88 -0.16 10.28
C GLN A 183 0.54 -0.49 9.80
N LEU A 184 0.99 -1.72 9.98
CA LEU A 184 2.22 -2.23 9.39
C LEU A 184 1.91 -2.85 8.03
N TYR A 185 2.58 -2.41 6.96
CA TYR A 185 2.65 -3.15 5.71
C TYR A 185 3.99 -3.86 5.57
N THR A 186 3.93 -5.12 5.16
CA THR A 186 5.10 -5.94 4.81
C THR A 186 4.66 -7.13 3.95
N TYR A 187 5.60 -7.95 3.46
CA TYR A 187 5.26 -9.17 2.72
C TYR A 187 5.69 -10.44 3.48
N THR A 188 5.06 -11.58 3.14
CA THR A 188 5.19 -12.86 3.85
C THR A 188 6.64 -13.24 4.18
N HIS A 189 7.53 -13.21 3.18
CA HIS A 189 8.92 -13.62 3.42
C HIS A 189 9.65 -12.63 4.35
N TYR A 190 9.46 -11.31 4.15
CA TYR A 190 10.11 -10.28 4.96
C TYR A 190 9.65 -10.36 6.43
N SER A 191 8.35 -10.51 6.64
CA SER A 191 7.78 -10.65 7.99
C SER A 191 8.33 -11.86 8.74
N ASN A 192 8.52 -12.98 8.04
CA ASN A 192 9.01 -14.21 8.65
C ASN A 192 10.51 -14.19 8.97
N MET A 193 11.30 -13.39 8.25
CA MET A 193 12.76 -13.43 8.33
C MET A 193 13.36 -12.24 9.07
N GLU A 194 12.75 -11.06 8.96
CA GLU A 194 13.39 -9.80 9.36
C GLU A 194 12.73 -9.15 10.60
N LEU A 195 11.49 -9.52 10.93
CA LEU A 195 10.68 -8.87 11.96
C LEU A 195 10.23 -9.84 13.07
N ASP A 196 10.20 -9.39 14.31
CA ASP A 196 9.46 -10.07 15.38
C ASP A 196 7.97 -9.73 15.28
N MET A 197 7.27 -10.51 14.44
CA MET A 197 5.83 -10.34 14.23
C MET A 197 5.01 -10.75 15.44
N GLY A 198 5.53 -11.60 16.33
CA GLY A 198 4.89 -11.92 17.61
C GLY A 198 4.68 -10.66 18.46
N ARG A 199 5.63 -9.73 18.40
CA ARG A 199 5.51 -8.43 19.08
C ARG A 199 4.68 -7.43 18.29
N LEU A 200 4.92 -7.28 16.99
CA LEU A 200 4.29 -6.23 16.18
C LEU A 200 2.81 -6.51 15.93
N ALA A 201 2.44 -7.72 15.48
CA ALA A 201 1.07 -8.05 15.15
C ALA A 201 0.14 -8.22 16.36
N ASN A 202 0.69 -8.35 17.58
CA ASN A 202 -0.11 -8.33 18.79
C ASN A 202 -0.55 -6.91 19.19
N ARG A 203 0.09 -5.87 18.66
CA ARG A 203 -0.21 -4.48 19.02
C ARG A 203 -0.81 -3.69 17.85
N TRP A 204 -0.33 -3.90 16.65
CA TRP A 204 -0.76 -3.17 15.47
C TRP A 204 -1.38 -4.08 14.43
N ASP A 205 -2.27 -3.50 13.66
CA ASP A 205 -2.87 -4.16 12.52
C ASP A 205 -1.85 -4.36 11.40
N VAL A 206 -1.96 -5.49 10.69
CA VAL A 206 -1.03 -5.86 9.62
C VAL A 206 -1.75 -5.90 8.27
N TRP A 207 -1.16 -5.23 7.30
CA TRP A 207 -1.45 -5.34 5.88
C TRP A 207 -0.35 -6.18 5.24
N LEU A 208 -0.68 -7.43 4.93
CA LEU A 208 0.25 -8.43 4.44
C LEU A 208 0.19 -8.55 2.92
N ALA A 209 1.33 -8.50 2.23
CA ALA A 209 1.42 -8.83 0.83
C ALA A 209 1.83 -10.30 0.64
N ASP A 210 1.03 -11.02 -0.14
CA ASP A 210 1.34 -12.38 -0.61
C ASP A 210 0.64 -12.63 -1.94
N TYR A 211 1.43 -12.93 -2.98
CA TYR A 211 0.93 -13.10 -4.35
C TYR A 211 0.91 -14.56 -4.79
N THR A 212 1.05 -15.50 -3.86
CA THR A 212 1.11 -16.93 -4.16
C THR A 212 -0.22 -17.54 -4.58
N GLY A 213 -1.33 -16.83 -4.35
CA GLY A 213 -2.68 -17.34 -4.56
C GLY A 213 -3.09 -18.42 -3.55
N LYS A 214 -2.30 -18.61 -2.50
CA LYS A 214 -2.54 -19.52 -1.38
C LYS A 214 -2.72 -18.75 -0.09
N THR A 215 -3.16 -19.41 0.96
CA THR A 215 -3.13 -18.83 2.31
C THR A 215 -1.68 -18.48 2.67
N PRO A 216 -1.39 -17.23 3.06
CA PRO A 216 -0.06 -16.83 3.48
C PRO A 216 0.48 -17.71 4.61
N ASN A 217 1.71 -18.18 4.48
CA ASN A 217 2.36 -19.01 5.50
C ASN A 217 2.98 -18.13 6.59
N VAL A 218 2.13 -17.68 7.51
CA VAL A 218 2.50 -16.84 8.68
C VAL A 218 1.84 -17.37 9.94
N THR A 219 2.42 -17.05 11.11
CA THR A 219 1.94 -17.48 12.43
C THR A 219 1.25 -16.36 13.21
N PHE A 220 1.04 -15.22 12.60
CA PHE A 220 0.42 -14.03 13.20
C PHE A 220 -0.86 -13.63 12.45
N ASN A 221 -1.71 -12.84 13.10
CA ASN A 221 -2.93 -12.32 12.50
C ASN A 221 -2.64 -11.12 11.59
N TYR A 222 -3.31 -11.07 10.45
CA TYR A 222 -3.36 -9.92 9.56
C TYR A 222 -4.81 -9.66 9.15
N ASN A 223 -5.20 -8.39 8.99
CA ASN A 223 -6.57 -8.01 8.67
C ASN A 223 -6.71 -7.42 7.27
N ALA A 224 -5.61 -7.13 6.60
CA ALA A 224 -5.60 -6.66 5.23
C ALA A 224 -4.61 -7.49 4.40
N HIS A 225 -4.98 -7.82 3.16
CA HIS A 225 -4.20 -8.66 2.27
C HIS A 225 -4.07 -7.98 0.91
N GLN A 226 -2.83 -7.71 0.50
CA GLN A 226 -2.49 -7.37 -0.88
C GLN A 226 -2.20 -8.67 -1.63
N HIS A 227 -3.14 -9.08 -2.48
CA HIS A 227 -3.11 -10.42 -3.07
C HIS A 227 -2.57 -10.46 -4.50
N THR A 228 -2.33 -9.32 -5.12
CA THR A 228 -1.68 -9.20 -6.44
C THR A 228 -1.17 -7.79 -6.67
N SER A 229 -0.05 -7.69 -7.39
CA SER A 229 0.47 -6.43 -7.95
C SER A 229 0.24 -6.29 -9.46
N LYS A 230 -0.60 -7.15 -10.05
CA LYS A 230 -0.86 -7.22 -11.49
C LYS A 230 -2.35 -7.05 -11.81
N GLY A 231 -3.11 -6.40 -10.93
CA GLY A 231 -4.53 -6.16 -11.15
C GLY A 231 -4.77 -5.16 -12.29
N SER A 232 -5.93 -5.29 -12.94
CA SER A 232 -6.45 -4.33 -13.90
C SER A 232 -7.70 -3.69 -13.32
N VAL A 233 -7.74 -2.35 -13.28
CA VAL A 233 -8.83 -1.61 -12.65
C VAL A 233 -9.36 -0.56 -13.64
N PRO A 234 -10.66 -0.55 -13.93
CA PRO A 234 -11.24 0.47 -14.80
C PRO A 234 -10.91 1.89 -14.31
N GLY A 235 -10.39 2.73 -15.20
CA GLY A 235 -10.02 4.11 -14.90
C GLY A 235 -8.54 4.31 -14.55
N ILE A 236 -7.74 3.24 -14.44
CA ILE A 236 -6.30 3.29 -14.23
C ILE A 236 -5.60 2.52 -15.34
N THR A 237 -4.53 3.08 -15.87
CA THR A 237 -3.70 2.43 -16.89
C THR A 237 -2.57 1.66 -16.23
N GLY A 238 -2.34 0.43 -16.70
CA GLY A 238 -1.27 -0.45 -16.19
C GLY A 238 -1.71 -1.28 -14.99
N ASN A 239 -0.73 -1.90 -14.34
CA ASN A 239 -0.94 -2.76 -13.19
C ASN A 239 -1.28 -1.95 -11.94
N VAL A 240 -2.17 -2.51 -11.13
CA VAL A 240 -2.62 -1.93 -9.85
C VAL A 240 -2.56 -3.00 -8.78
N ASP A 241 -2.11 -2.64 -7.60
CA ASP A 241 -2.11 -3.50 -6.44
C ASP A 241 -3.52 -3.64 -5.89
N LEU A 242 -4.01 -4.91 -5.75
CA LEU A 242 -5.36 -5.19 -5.30
C LEU A 242 -5.35 -5.75 -3.89
N ASN A 243 -6.27 -5.23 -3.09
CA ASN A 243 -6.33 -5.48 -1.66
C ASN A 243 -7.73 -5.81 -1.19
N VAL A 244 -7.79 -6.60 -0.13
CA VAL A 244 -9.03 -6.90 0.59
C VAL A 244 -8.80 -6.78 2.09
N THR A 245 -9.85 -6.44 2.82
CA THR A 245 -9.89 -6.52 4.29
C THR A 245 -11.30 -6.87 4.75
N THR A 246 -11.40 -7.62 5.85
CA THR A 246 -12.67 -7.88 6.54
C THR A 246 -13.04 -6.78 7.52
N LEU A 247 -12.08 -5.90 7.87
CA LEU A 247 -12.32 -4.77 8.77
C LEU A 247 -12.98 -3.60 8.04
N ASN A 248 -13.97 -3.02 8.68
CA ASN A 248 -14.53 -1.75 8.26
C ASN A 248 -13.69 -0.60 8.84
N TYR A 249 -12.50 -0.35 8.24
CA TYR A 249 -11.61 0.72 8.69
C TYR A 249 -12.31 2.07 8.80
N PRO A 250 -13.11 2.54 7.83
CA PRO A 250 -13.78 3.82 7.93
C PRO A 250 -14.66 3.95 9.17
N LYS A 251 -15.39 2.88 9.52
CA LYS A 251 -16.23 2.86 10.74
C LYS A 251 -15.38 2.89 12.00
N ILE A 252 -14.31 2.09 12.06
CA ILE A 252 -13.41 2.02 13.22
C ILE A 252 -12.70 3.35 13.44
N ILE A 253 -12.11 3.91 12.38
CA ILE A 253 -11.28 5.11 12.41
C ILE A 253 -12.13 6.34 12.80
N ARG A 254 -13.33 6.50 12.20
CA ARG A 254 -14.26 7.57 12.57
C ARG A 254 -14.73 7.45 14.03
N LYS A 255 -15.09 6.23 14.46
CA LYS A 255 -15.52 5.99 15.85
C LYS A 255 -14.44 6.35 16.87
N LYS A 256 -13.16 6.12 16.52
CA LYS A 256 -12.00 6.41 17.39
C LYS A 256 -11.48 7.85 17.25
N GLY A 257 -12.03 8.68 16.34
CA GLY A 257 -11.54 10.04 16.10
C GLY A 257 -10.14 10.10 15.48
N LEU A 258 -9.72 9.06 14.75
CA LEU A 258 -8.37 8.92 14.18
C LEU A 258 -8.33 9.35 12.69
N THR A 259 -9.07 10.39 12.34
CA THR A 259 -9.26 10.80 10.94
C THR A 259 -8.35 11.95 10.52
N ARG A 260 -7.71 12.65 11.44
CA ARG A 260 -6.95 13.88 11.17
C ARG A 260 -5.72 13.97 12.05
N LEU A 261 -4.74 14.71 11.55
CA LEU A 261 -3.57 15.09 12.34
C LEU A 261 -4.02 15.79 13.62
N ARG A 262 -3.47 15.37 14.76
CA ARG A 262 -3.69 16.05 16.04
C ARG A 262 -2.98 17.38 16.04
N GLU A 263 -3.63 18.41 16.60
CA GLU A 263 -3.01 19.71 16.84
C GLU A 263 -1.98 19.60 17.96
N GLY A 264 -0.86 20.28 17.80
CA GLY A 264 0.19 20.39 18.83
C GLY A 264 1.13 19.18 18.94
N VAL A 265 1.13 18.27 17.97
CA VAL A 265 2.07 17.13 17.92
C VAL A 265 3.11 17.34 16.84
#